data_f7a6626974e5c1cff1ca10b9688ee9b7
#
_entry.id   f7a6626974e5c1cff1ca10b9688ee9b7
#
_cell.length_a   1.000
_cell.length_b   1.000
_cell.length_c   1.000
_cell.angle_alpha   90.00
_cell.angle_beta   90.00
_cell.angle_gamma   90.00
#
_symmetry.space_group_name_H-M   'P 1'
#
loop_
_entity.id
_entity.type
_entity.pdbx_description
1 polymer ?
#
loop_
_entity_poly.entity_id
_entity_poly.type
_entity_poly.pdbx_seq_one_letter_code
_entity_poly.pdbx_strand_id
1 'polypeptide(L)'
;MLEVLRSGWLTTAGQAQAFEREFAELTGAAHALAVNSATAGLHLALEALGIGPGDKVVTTPYTFTATAEVIRYLQADPLFVDIDERTLTIDPEKTEAAVASATAASAASAGGSAVKALL
;
A
#
# COMPACT_ATOMS: atom_id res chain seq x y z
N MET A 1 -20.72 -21.52 9.52
CA MET A 1 -21.12 -21.45 8.10
C MET A 1 -22.63 -21.56 7.91
N LEU A 2 -23.30 -22.62 8.40
CA LEU A 2 -24.78 -22.79 8.29
C LEU A 2 -25.58 -21.63 8.90
N GLU A 3 -25.11 -21.05 9.98
CA GLU A 3 -25.74 -19.92 10.65
C GLU A 3 -25.73 -18.66 9.79
N VAL A 4 -24.60 -18.37 9.13
CA VAL A 4 -24.46 -17.26 8.18
C VAL A 4 -25.37 -17.45 6.98
N LEU A 5 -25.43 -18.66 6.42
CA LEU A 5 -26.34 -18.97 5.31
C LEU A 5 -27.82 -18.79 5.69
N ARG A 6 -28.20 -19.20 6.91
CA ARG A 6 -29.58 -19.06 7.42
C ARG A 6 -29.96 -17.61 7.73
N SER A 7 -29.00 -16.75 8.07
CA SER A 7 -29.26 -15.33 8.31
C SER A 7 -29.63 -14.57 7.05
N GLY A 8 -29.35 -15.11 5.87
CA GLY A 8 -29.53 -14.44 4.58
C GLY A 8 -28.54 -13.30 4.32
N TRP A 9 -27.64 -13.01 5.27
CA TRP A 9 -26.67 -11.92 5.14
C TRP A 9 -25.29 -12.47 4.80
N LEU A 10 -24.97 -12.52 3.52
CA LEU A 10 -23.80 -13.22 2.98
C LEU A 10 -22.61 -12.30 2.61
N THR A 11 -22.77 -10.99 2.77
CA THR A 11 -21.73 -10.01 2.44
C THR A 11 -21.04 -9.48 3.71
N THR A 12 -20.71 -8.21 3.75
CA THR A 12 -20.06 -7.55 4.91
C THR A 12 -21.00 -7.57 6.13
N ALA A 13 -20.92 -8.62 6.92
CA ALA A 13 -21.83 -8.89 8.03
C ALA A 13 -21.07 -9.08 9.35
N GLY A 14 -21.79 -9.47 10.38
CA GLY A 14 -21.27 -9.64 11.74
C GLY A 14 -20.01 -10.50 11.86
N GLN A 15 -19.80 -11.47 10.97
CA GLN A 15 -18.58 -12.28 10.96
C GLN A 15 -17.34 -11.49 10.50
N ALA A 16 -17.46 -10.63 9.48
CA ALA A 16 -16.38 -9.76 9.05
C ALA A 16 -16.01 -8.77 10.16
N GLN A 17 -17.01 -8.14 10.78
CA GLN A 17 -16.80 -7.22 11.90
C GLN A 17 -16.19 -7.92 13.14
N ALA A 18 -16.59 -9.18 13.42
CA ALA A 18 -15.99 -9.96 14.48
C ALA A 18 -14.50 -10.24 14.19
N PHE A 19 -14.20 -10.67 12.96
CA PHE A 19 -12.82 -10.88 12.51
C PHE A 19 -11.97 -9.61 12.61
N GLU A 20 -12.49 -8.46 12.18
CA GLU A 20 -11.79 -7.18 12.28
C GLU A 20 -11.44 -6.81 13.74
N ARG A 21 -12.39 -7.00 14.67
CA ARG A 21 -12.14 -6.75 16.09
C ARG A 21 -11.09 -7.68 16.66
N GLU A 22 -11.25 -8.99 16.44
CA GLU A 22 -10.31 -10.01 16.96
C GLU A 22 -8.90 -9.82 16.37
N PHE A 23 -8.79 -9.44 15.10
CA PHE A 23 -7.52 -9.16 14.45
C PHE A 23 -6.87 -7.88 14.99
N ALA A 24 -7.64 -6.82 15.20
CA ALA A 24 -7.17 -5.59 15.82
C ALA A 24 -6.64 -5.86 17.25
N GLU A 25 -7.37 -6.63 18.05
CA GLU A 25 -6.95 -7.03 19.41
C GLU A 25 -5.66 -7.86 19.37
N LEU A 26 -5.57 -8.84 18.46
CA LEU A 26 -4.40 -9.72 18.31
C LEU A 26 -3.13 -8.94 17.94
N THR A 27 -3.25 -7.95 17.08
CA THR A 27 -2.11 -7.16 16.58
C THR A 27 -1.82 -5.92 17.41
N GLY A 28 -2.70 -5.54 18.35
CA GLY A 28 -2.62 -4.30 19.11
C GLY A 28 -2.94 -3.05 18.29
N ALA A 29 -3.54 -3.22 17.09
CA ALA A 29 -3.96 -2.10 16.25
C ALA A 29 -5.25 -1.46 16.79
N ALA A 30 -5.40 -0.15 16.59
CA ALA A 30 -6.64 0.54 16.97
C ALA A 30 -7.85 0.10 16.11
N HIS A 31 -7.59 -0.22 14.86
CA HIS A 31 -8.61 -0.64 13.88
C HIS A 31 -8.05 -1.68 12.94
N ALA A 32 -8.91 -2.54 12.42
CA ALA A 32 -8.63 -3.44 11.32
C ALA A 32 -9.80 -3.40 10.32
N LEU A 33 -9.52 -3.57 9.06
CA LEU A 33 -10.50 -3.59 7.99
C LEU A 33 -10.28 -4.82 7.12
N ALA A 34 -11.29 -5.66 6.99
CA ALA A 34 -11.25 -6.83 6.13
C ALA A 34 -11.51 -6.43 4.67
N VAL A 35 -10.64 -6.86 3.80
CA VAL A 35 -10.73 -6.64 2.34
C VAL A 35 -10.73 -7.98 1.60
N ASN A 36 -11.21 -7.99 0.38
CA ASN A 36 -11.33 -9.22 -0.42
C ASN A 36 -10.00 -9.70 -1.02
N SER A 37 -8.96 -8.87 -1.02
CA SER A 37 -7.64 -9.20 -1.55
C SER A 37 -6.56 -8.27 -1.00
N ALA A 38 -5.30 -8.73 -1.01
CA ALA A 38 -4.16 -7.88 -0.68
C ALA A 38 -4.03 -6.69 -1.65
N THR A 39 -4.32 -6.90 -2.93
CA THR A 39 -4.35 -5.82 -3.93
C THR A 39 -5.33 -4.71 -3.55
N ALA A 40 -6.53 -5.06 -3.10
CA ALA A 40 -7.50 -4.08 -2.61
C ALA A 40 -6.99 -3.36 -1.34
N GLY A 41 -6.33 -4.08 -0.44
CA GLY A 41 -5.71 -3.51 0.76
C GLY A 41 -4.64 -2.48 0.43
N LEU A 42 -3.73 -2.82 -0.49
CA LEU A 42 -2.68 -1.90 -0.96
C LEU A 42 -3.28 -0.64 -1.62
N HIS A 43 -4.26 -0.83 -2.51
CA HIS A 43 -4.94 0.27 -3.19
C HIS A 43 -5.61 1.23 -2.21
N LEU A 44 -6.43 0.69 -1.31
CA LEU A 44 -7.15 1.49 -0.31
C LEU A 44 -6.20 2.20 0.68
N ALA A 45 -5.08 1.57 1.04
CA ALA A 45 -4.08 2.19 1.90
C ALA A 45 -3.45 3.42 1.24
N LEU A 46 -3.06 3.32 -0.04
CA LEU A 46 -2.52 4.46 -0.79
C LEU A 46 -3.56 5.56 -0.99
N GLU A 47 -4.80 5.19 -1.28
CA GLU A 47 -5.92 6.14 -1.41
C GLU A 47 -6.19 6.88 -0.10
N ALA A 48 -6.19 6.16 1.03
CA ALA A 48 -6.36 6.75 2.36
C ALA A 48 -5.23 7.72 2.76
N LEU A 49 -4.02 7.51 2.21
CA LEU A 49 -2.88 8.43 2.36
C LEU A 49 -2.98 9.64 1.42
N GLY A 50 -3.99 9.71 0.57
CA GLY A 50 -4.17 10.80 -0.39
C GLY A 50 -3.15 10.79 -1.53
N ILE A 51 -2.68 9.60 -1.92
CA ILE A 51 -1.81 9.44 -3.09
C ILE A 51 -2.62 9.69 -4.36
N GLY A 52 -2.05 10.46 -5.28
CA GLY A 52 -2.72 10.83 -6.52
C GLY A 52 -1.77 11.28 -7.63
N PRO A 53 -2.30 11.89 -8.70
CA PRO A 53 -1.52 12.33 -9.85
C PRO A 53 -0.34 13.22 -9.45
N GLY A 54 0.85 12.92 -9.97
CA GLY A 54 2.07 13.67 -9.68
C GLY A 54 2.80 13.24 -8.41
N ASP A 55 2.24 12.34 -7.62
CA ASP A 55 2.95 11.77 -6.47
C ASP A 55 3.86 10.61 -6.88
N LYS A 56 4.87 10.35 -6.08
CA LYS A 56 5.75 9.18 -6.24
C LYS A 56 5.63 8.26 -5.04
N VAL A 57 5.56 6.96 -5.33
CA VAL A 57 5.58 5.91 -4.32
C VAL A 57 6.78 5.01 -4.57
N VAL A 58 7.66 4.89 -3.57
CA VAL A 58 8.83 4.01 -3.66
C VAL A 58 8.39 2.56 -3.54
N THR A 59 8.93 1.71 -4.38
CA THR A 59 8.72 0.26 -4.32
C THR A 59 9.90 -0.47 -4.98
N THR A 60 9.92 -1.80 -4.90
CA THR A 60 10.94 -2.63 -5.55
C THR A 60 10.38 -3.33 -6.79
N PRO A 61 11.19 -3.60 -7.82
CA PRO A 61 10.78 -4.46 -8.94
C PRO A 61 10.68 -5.95 -8.53
N TYR A 62 11.29 -6.35 -7.43
CA TYR A 62 11.22 -7.71 -6.90
C TYR A 62 9.98 -7.91 -6.03
N THR A 63 8.83 -7.86 -6.66
CA THR A 63 7.52 -7.97 -5.98
C THR A 63 6.47 -8.49 -6.97
N PHE A 64 5.27 -8.75 -6.44
CA PHE A 64 4.12 -9.05 -7.30
C PHE A 64 3.64 -7.80 -8.04
N THR A 65 3.24 -7.96 -9.29
CA THR A 65 2.84 -6.84 -10.19
C THR A 65 1.83 -5.89 -9.56
N ALA A 66 0.90 -6.40 -8.74
CA ALA A 66 -0.12 -5.58 -8.08
C ALA A 66 0.46 -4.43 -7.25
N THR A 67 1.67 -4.58 -6.69
CA THR A 67 2.32 -3.52 -5.92
C THR A 67 2.58 -2.26 -6.77
N ALA A 68 3.02 -2.42 -8.00
CA ALA A 68 3.21 -1.31 -8.92
C ALA A 68 1.88 -0.86 -9.57
N GLU A 69 0.97 -1.80 -9.84
CA GLU A 69 -0.33 -1.50 -10.46
C GLU A 69 -1.19 -0.58 -9.60
N VAL A 70 -1.29 -0.82 -8.29
CA VAL A 70 -2.12 0.01 -7.41
C VAL A 70 -1.62 1.45 -7.35
N ILE A 71 -0.32 1.68 -7.50
CA ILE A 71 0.26 3.03 -7.63
C ILE A 71 -0.25 3.69 -8.90
N ARG A 72 -0.23 2.95 -10.02
CA ARG A 72 -0.70 3.45 -11.32
C ARG A 72 -2.22 3.65 -11.38
N TYR A 73 -3.01 2.88 -10.63
CA TYR A 73 -4.46 3.11 -10.53
C TYR A 73 -4.79 4.51 -9.99
N LEU A 74 -3.97 5.02 -9.07
CA LEU A 74 -4.08 6.37 -8.51
C LEU A 74 -3.39 7.45 -9.35
N GLN A 75 -2.91 7.10 -10.56
CA GLN A 75 -2.18 7.98 -11.48
C GLN A 75 -0.88 8.55 -10.86
N ALA A 76 -0.38 7.91 -9.82
CA ALA A 76 0.93 8.18 -9.24
C ALA A 76 2.03 7.41 -9.97
N ASP A 77 3.28 7.79 -9.76
CA ASP A 77 4.44 7.18 -10.41
C ASP A 77 5.21 6.26 -9.45
N PRO A 78 5.40 4.97 -9.80
CA PRO A 78 6.25 4.10 -9.02
C PRO A 78 7.73 4.51 -9.18
N LEU A 79 8.41 4.72 -8.08
CA LEU A 79 9.85 4.92 -8.02
C LEU A 79 10.49 3.59 -7.62
N PHE A 80 11.04 2.88 -8.60
CA PHE A 80 11.64 1.59 -8.36
C PHE A 80 13.03 1.70 -7.74
N VAL A 81 13.24 0.96 -6.67
CA VAL A 81 14.52 0.80 -5.97
C VAL A 81 14.85 -0.68 -5.90
N ASP A 82 16.09 -1.03 -6.19
CA ASP A 82 16.54 -2.40 -6.20
C ASP A 82 16.60 -3.00 -4.80
N ILE A 83 16.71 -4.32 -4.74
CA ILE A 83 16.82 -5.09 -3.49
C ILE A 83 18.27 -5.19 -3.03
N ASP A 84 18.46 -5.53 -1.77
CA ASP A 84 19.68 -6.10 -1.23
C ASP A 84 19.73 -7.59 -1.61
N GLU A 85 20.78 -8.02 -2.30
CA GLU A 85 20.92 -9.38 -2.84
C GLU A 85 20.94 -10.47 -1.76
N ARG A 86 21.34 -10.13 -0.54
CA ARG A 86 21.45 -11.05 0.57
C ARG A 86 20.11 -11.26 1.30
N THR A 87 19.34 -10.19 1.46
CA THR A 87 18.07 -10.24 2.22
C THR A 87 16.84 -10.37 1.33
N LEU A 88 16.98 -10.05 0.04
CA LEU A 88 15.91 -9.98 -0.95
C LEU A 88 14.80 -8.98 -0.58
N THR A 89 15.10 -8.07 0.34
CA THR A 89 14.22 -6.95 0.67
C THR A 89 14.72 -5.69 0.00
N ILE A 90 13.86 -4.65 -0.07
CA ILE A 90 14.27 -3.35 -0.63
C ILE A 90 15.53 -2.84 0.09
N ASP A 91 16.49 -2.32 -0.68
CA ASP A 91 17.77 -1.82 -0.17
C ASP A 91 17.56 -0.44 0.48
N PRO A 92 17.83 -0.28 1.80
CA PRO A 92 17.63 0.99 2.49
C PRO A 92 18.52 2.13 1.99
N GLU A 93 19.78 1.84 1.65
CA GLU A 93 20.73 2.85 1.18
C GLU A 93 20.34 3.36 -0.21
N LYS A 94 19.98 2.44 -1.11
CA LYS A 94 19.46 2.81 -2.43
C LYS A 94 18.12 3.55 -2.32
N THR A 95 17.29 3.19 -1.35
CA THR A 95 16.02 3.88 -1.09
C THR A 95 16.25 5.33 -0.67
N GLU A 96 17.15 5.56 0.29
CA GLU A 96 17.48 6.90 0.74
C GLU A 96 18.03 7.77 -0.41
N ALA A 97 18.96 7.23 -1.20
CA ALA A 97 19.52 7.90 -2.36
C ALA A 97 18.46 8.26 -3.41
N ALA A 98 17.54 7.33 -3.70
CA ALA A 98 16.47 7.55 -4.66
C ALA A 98 15.47 8.63 -4.19
N VAL A 99 15.11 8.63 -2.90
CA VAL A 99 14.24 9.64 -2.29
C VAL A 99 14.90 11.01 -2.33
N ALA A 100 16.18 11.11 -1.94
CA ALA A 100 16.93 12.36 -1.99
C ALA A 100 17.01 12.93 -3.40
N SER A 101 17.30 12.10 -4.39
CA SER A 101 17.35 12.49 -5.81
C SER A 101 15.98 12.97 -6.33
N ALA A 102 14.92 12.23 -6.01
CA ALA A 102 13.56 12.60 -6.42
C ALA A 102 13.11 13.91 -5.77
N THR A 103 13.45 14.15 -4.50
CA THR A 103 13.15 15.38 -3.79
C THR A 103 13.90 16.58 -4.38
N ALA A 104 15.18 16.42 -4.70
CA ALA A 104 15.97 17.47 -5.34
C ALA A 104 15.41 17.83 -6.72
N ALA A 105 15.05 16.85 -7.53
CA ALA A 105 14.42 17.06 -8.84
C ALA A 105 13.06 17.77 -8.73
N SER A 106 12.28 17.42 -7.69
CA SER A 106 10.99 18.06 -7.40
C SER A 106 11.14 19.53 -7.04
N ALA A 107 12.14 19.88 -6.24
CA ALA A 107 12.42 21.26 -5.84
C ALA A 107 12.86 22.15 -7.03
N ALA A 108 13.44 21.55 -8.07
CA ALA A 108 13.89 22.24 -9.27
C ALA A 108 12.79 22.49 -10.31
N SER A 109 11.63 21.86 -10.20
CA SER A 109 10.51 21.97 -11.13
C SER A 109 9.30 22.65 -10.49
N ALA A 110 8.72 23.65 -11.17
CA ALA A 110 7.46 24.26 -10.77
C ALA A 110 6.32 23.24 -10.92
N GLY A 111 5.89 22.63 -9.84
CA GLY A 111 4.92 21.52 -9.85
C GLY A 111 5.54 20.15 -9.57
N GLY A 112 6.67 20.13 -8.88
CA GLY A 112 7.43 18.94 -8.59
C GLY A 112 6.67 17.88 -7.78
N SER A 113 6.86 16.66 -8.24
CA SER A 113 6.31 15.41 -7.72
C SER A 113 6.94 15.05 -6.38
N ALA A 114 6.14 14.91 -5.34
CA ALA A 114 6.62 14.53 -4.01
C ALA A 114 6.69 13.01 -3.86
N VAL A 115 7.74 12.52 -3.17
CA VAL A 115 7.74 11.15 -2.66
C VAL A 115 6.91 11.14 -1.38
N LYS A 116 5.78 10.42 -1.40
CA LYS A 116 4.82 10.42 -0.29
C LYS A 116 4.73 9.10 0.46
N ALA A 117 5.08 8.00 -0.15
CA ALA A 117 4.96 6.69 0.48
C ALA A 117 6.04 5.72 0.00
N LEU A 118 6.23 4.66 0.79
CA LEU A 118 6.99 3.46 0.45
C LEU A 118 6.03 2.27 0.57
N LEU A 119 6.02 1.40 -0.44
CA LEU A 119 5.14 0.24 -0.52
C LEU A 119 5.96 -1.05 -0.76
#